data_dcb1431def16e566fe49dca24eb37a69
#
_entry.id   dcb1431def16e566fe49dca24eb37a69
#
_cell.length_a   1.000
_cell.length_b   1.000
_cell.length_c   1.000
_cell.angle_alpha   90.00
_cell.angle_beta   90.00
_cell.angle_gamma   90.00
#
_symmetry.space_group_name_H-M   'P 1'
#
loop_
_entity.id
_entity.type
_entity.pdbx_description
1 polymer ?
#
loop_
_entity_poly.entity_id
_entity_poly.type
_entity_poly.pdbx_seq_one_letter_code
_entity_poly.pdbx_strand_id
1 'polypeptide(L)'
;MAEPLYRRVLLKVSGEALMGDGEFGIDLETVERIAREVKAATELGVEVCMVVGGGNIFRGLSMAARGMERASADYMGMLATVMNALAVQNSLESIGAQTRVMSAIEMQSVCEPYIRRRAIRHLEKGRVVIFSGGTGNPFFTTDTGAALRAAEMGCEALFKGTQVDGIYSADPKKDPNAERFDRITYRDILTKDLQVMDQAAVSLTRENGIPIVVFSLQDGIVGALTGQGNFTVVEAG
;
A
#
# COMPACT_ATOMS: atom_id res chain seq x y z
N MET A 1 15.63 -12.23 17.25
CA MET A 1 14.60 -11.95 16.23
C MET A 1 15.30 -12.08 14.89
N ALA A 2 14.62 -12.57 13.84
CA ALA A 2 15.21 -12.60 12.50
C ALA A 2 15.48 -11.17 12.00
N GLU A 3 16.58 -10.96 11.29
CA GLU A 3 16.88 -9.67 10.68
C GLU A 3 15.94 -9.40 9.50
N PRO A 4 15.46 -8.15 9.33
CA PRO A 4 14.64 -7.80 8.18
C PRO A 4 15.47 -7.84 6.88
N LEU A 5 14.86 -8.32 5.81
CA LEU A 5 15.47 -8.41 4.47
C LEU A 5 15.62 -7.04 3.80
N TYR A 6 14.87 -6.04 4.26
CA TYR A 6 14.77 -4.71 3.67
C TYR A 6 14.86 -3.65 4.75
N ARG A 7 15.58 -2.58 4.48
CA ARG A 7 15.77 -1.45 5.41
C ARG A 7 14.71 -0.37 5.25
N ARG A 8 14.23 -0.15 4.04
CA ARG A 8 13.18 0.81 3.72
C ARG A 8 12.16 0.20 2.79
N VAL A 9 10.91 0.22 3.20
CA VAL A 9 9.81 -0.38 2.44
C VAL A 9 8.63 0.59 2.30
N LEU A 10 7.88 0.42 1.22
CA LEU A 10 6.56 1.01 1.09
C LEU A 10 5.49 -0.07 1.30
N LEU A 11 4.63 0.11 2.29
CA LEU A 11 3.46 -0.71 2.52
C LEU A 11 2.24 -0.09 1.83
N LYS A 12 1.68 -0.80 0.85
CA LYS A 12 0.40 -0.44 0.24
C LYS A 12 -0.73 -1.28 0.83
N VAL A 13 -1.75 -0.61 1.32
CA VAL A 13 -2.98 -1.22 1.84
C VAL A 13 -4.16 -0.73 1.02
N SER A 14 -5.04 -1.62 0.57
CA SER A 14 -6.28 -1.20 -0.09
C SER A 14 -7.23 -0.55 0.92
N GLY A 15 -8.03 0.44 0.49
CA GLY A 15 -9.05 1.01 1.36
C GLY A 15 -10.04 -0.05 1.86
N GLU A 16 -10.39 -1.00 1.01
CA GLU A 16 -11.27 -2.12 1.35
C GLU A 16 -10.76 -2.96 2.54
N ALA A 17 -9.45 -3.05 2.72
CA ALA A 17 -8.87 -3.73 3.86
C ALA A 17 -9.13 -3.02 5.21
N LEU A 18 -9.57 -1.75 5.18
CA LEU A 18 -9.92 -0.99 6.39
C LEU A 18 -11.40 -1.11 6.79
N MET A 19 -12.21 -1.82 6.02
CA MET A 19 -13.65 -1.98 6.33
C MET A 19 -13.92 -3.07 7.38
N GLY A 20 -12.95 -3.92 7.70
CA GLY A 20 -13.20 -5.13 8.46
C GLY A 20 -14.20 -6.02 7.70
N ASP A 21 -15.22 -6.51 8.41
CA ASP A 21 -16.31 -7.30 7.84
C ASP A 21 -17.45 -6.42 7.25
N GLY A 22 -17.30 -5.09 7.30
CA GLY A 22 -18.28 -4.14 6.78
C GLY A 22 -18.19 -3.95 5.26
N GLU A 23 -19.23 -3.35 4.69
CA GLU A 23 -19.28 -3.04 3.25
C GLU A 23 -18.79 -1.62 2.93
N PHE A 24 -18.62 -0.76 3.94
CA PHE A 24 -18.29 0.66 3.81
C PHE A 24 -17.67 1.22 5.10
N GLY A 25 -16.82 2.24 4.95
CA GLY A 25 -16.28 3.00 6.07
C GLY A 25 -14.96 2.47 6.61
N ILE A 26 -14.66 2.79 7.85
CA ILE A 26 -13.41 2.47 8.54
C ILE A 26 -13.75 1.66 9.77
N ASP A 27 -13.23 0.45 9.85
CA ASP A 27 -13.27 -0.39 11.03
C ASP A 27 -12.04 -0.13 11.90
N LEU A 28 -12.25 0.38 13.11
CA LEU A 28 -11.17 0.81 13.99
C LEU A 28 -10.32 -0.37 14.49
N GLU A 29 -10.91 -1.54 14.73
CA GLU A 29 -10.17 -2.73 15.20
C GLU A 29 -9.20 -3.20 14.11
N THR A 30 -9.65 -3.19 12.86
CA THR A 30 -8.81 -3.50 11.70
C THR A 30 -7.66 -2.50 11.54
N VAL A 31 -7.94 -1.20 11.68
CA VAL A 31 -6.91 -0.16 11.61
C VAL A 31 -5.90 -0.31 12.74
N GLU A 32 -6.34 -0.60 13.96
CA GLU A 32 -5.46 -0.86 15.11
C GLU A 32 -4.58 -2.09 14.89
N ARG A 33 -5.12 -3.15 14.30
CA ARG A 33 -4.33 -4.35 13.96
C ARG A 33 -3.23 -4.02 12.96
N ILE A 34 -3.55 -3.30 11.89
CA ILE A 34 -2.57 -2.85 10.89
C ILE A 34 -1.53 -1.93 11.54
N ALA A 35 -1.94 -1.03 12.43
CA ALA A 35 -1.03 -0.14 13.14
C ALA A 35 -0.04 -0.90 14.02
N ARG A 36 -0.48 -1.94 14.74
CA ARG A 36 0.41 -2.82 15.52
C ARG A 36 1.46 -3.52 14.65
N GLU A 37 1.07 -4.03 13.49
CA GLU A 37 1.98 -4.66 12.53
C GLU A 37 3.02 -3.67 11.98
N VAL A 38 2.59 -2.46 11.61
CA VAL A 38 3.50 -1.40 11.15
C VAL A 38 4.46 -0.98 12.26
N LYS A 39 3.97 -0.83 13.48
CA LYS A 39 4.84 -0.53 14.63
C LYS A 39 5.87 -1.63 14.85
N ALA A 40 5.47 -2.89 14.83
CA ALA A 40 6.39 -4.03 14.96
C ALA A 40 7.48 -4.01 13.87
N ALA A 41 7.13 -3.66 12.63
CA ALA A 41 8.12 -3.48 11.56
C ALA A 41 9.12 -2.36 11.87
N THR A 42 8.66 -1.22 12.41
CA THR A 42 9.58 -0.13 12.80
C THR A 42 10.47 -0.49 13.98
N GLU A 43 10.00 -1.32 14.89
CA GLU A 43 10.79 -1.83 16.04
C GLU A 43 11.91 -2.80 15.60
N LEU A 44 11.78 -3.40 14.41
CA LEU A 44 12.87 -4.14 13.75
C LEU A 44 13.91 -3.23 13.07
N GLY A 45 13.75 -1.91 13.14
CA GLY A 45 14.62 -0.93 12.49
C GLY A 45 14.30 -0.66 11.03
N VAL A 46 13.14 -1.10 10.54
CA VAL A 46 12.70 -0.85 9.15
C VAL A 46 12.09 0.55 9.04
N GLU A 47 12.52 1.33 8.07
CA GLU A 47 11.88 2.59 7.69
C GLU A 47 10.64 2.29 6.84
N VAL A 48 9.45 2.56 7.41
CA VAL A 48 8.18 2.24 6.77
C VAL A 48 7.50 3.50 6.24
N CYS A 49 7.20 3.54 4.96
CA CYS A 49 6.21 4.45 4.41
C CYS A 49 4.99 3.68 3.92
N MET A 50 3.84 4.35 3.90
CA MET A 50 2.55 3.73 3.61
C MET A 50 1.80 4.50 2.52
N VAL A 51 1.04 3.76 1.73
CA VAL A 51 -0.03 4.29 0.87
C VAL A 51 -1.30 3.53 1.19
N VAL A 52 -2.37 4.24 1.48
CA VAL A 52 -3.68 3.64 1.78
C VAL A 52 -4.68 4.04 0.70
N GLY A 53 -5.40 3.07 0.14
CA GLY A 53 -6.46 3.31 -0.84
C GLY A 53 -7.69 3.98 -0.22
N GLY A 54 -8.62 4.46 -1.06
CA GLY A 54 -9.85 5.14 -0.64
C GLY A 54 -11.14 4.38 -0.93
N GLY A 55 -11.03 3.14 -1.44
CA GLY A 55 -12.17 2.37 -1.98
C GLY A 55 -13.23 1.97 -0.97
N ASN A 56 -12.94 1.99 0.33
CA ASN A 56 -13.89 1.80 1.43
C ASN A 56 -14.82 3.00 1.64
N ILE A 57 -14.42 4.19 1.18
CA ILE A 57 -15.20 5.43 1.34
C ILE A 57 -15.77 5.86 0.00
N PHE A 58 -14.96 5.83 -1.05
CA PHE A 58 -15.39 6.29 -2.37
C PHE A 58 -14.68 5.53 -3.50
N ARG A 59 -15.47 4.99 -4.45
CA ARG A 59 -14.99 4.27 -5.63
C ARG A 59 -15.22 5.08 -6.90
N GLY A 60 -14.21 5.86 -7.31
CA GLY A 60 -14.29 6.77 -8.46
C GLY A 60 -14.69 6.08 -9.77
N LEU A 61 -14.14 4.91 -10.08
CA LEU A 61 -14.48 4.13 -11.28
C LEU A 61 -15.97 3.74 -11.34
N SER A 62 -16.54 3.31 -10.21
CA SER A 62 -17.96 2.94 -10.14
C SER A 62 -18.87 4.15 -10.30
N MET A 63 -18.47 5.32 -9.82
CA MET A 63 -19.25 6.56 -9.94
C MET A 63 -19.11 7.16 -11.34
N ALA A 64 -17.94 7.09 -11.96
CA ALA A 64 -17.76 7.49 -13.35
C ALA A 64 -18.64 6.64 -14.31
N ALA A 65 -18.74 5.32 -14.05
CA ALA A 65 -19.63 4.45 -14.79
C ALA A 65 -21.13 4.81 -14.64
N ARG A 66 -21.51 5.56 -13.59
CA ARG A 66 -22.87 6.08 -13.36
C ARG A 66 -23.07 7.52 -13.89
N GLY A 67 -22.13 8.05 -14.68
CA GLY A 67 -22.21 9.34 -15.35
C GLY A 67 -21.54 10.52 -14.65
N MET A 68 -20.83 10.28 -13.54
CA MET A 68 -19.97 11.32 -12.93
C MET A 68 -18.74 11.55 -13.81
N GLU A 69 -18.28 12.78 -13.94
CA GLU A 69 -17.02 13.08 -14.60
C GLU A 69 -15.87 12.37 -13.92
N ARG A 70 -15.03 11.67 -14.71
CA ARG A 70 -13.95 10.81 -14.19
C ARG A 70 -12.96 11.56 -13.32
N ALA A 71 -12.52 12.76 -13.75
CA ALA A 71 -11.54 13.53 -12.98
C ALA A 71 -12.10 13.93 -11.61
N SER A 72 -13.37 14.39 -11.57
CA SER A 72 -14.04 14.73 -10.31
C SER A 72 -14.20 13.53 -9.39
N ALA A 73 -14.55 12.36 -9.94
CA ALA A 73 -14.66 11.13 -9.18
C ALA A 73 -13.31 10.68 -8.61
N ASP A 74 -12.21 10.82 -9.39
CA ASP A 74 -10.87 10.48 -8.93
C ASP A 74 -10.39 11.42 -7.82
N TYR A 75 -10.70 12.73 -7.87
CA TYR A 75 -10.42 13.66 -6.76
C TYR A 75 -11.16 13.28 -5.47
N MET A 76 -12.42 12.87 -5.56
CA MET A 76 -13.14 12.35 -4.38
C MET A 76 -12.48 11.11 -3.82
N GLY A 77 -12.01 10.19 -4.66
CA GLY A 77 -11.22 9.03 -4.25
C GLY A 77 -9.90 9.41 -3.57
N MET A 78 -9.21 10.44 -4.08
CA MET A 78 -8.00 10.98 -3.45
C MET A 78 -8.28 11.57 -2.06
N LEU A 79 -9.38 12.32 -1.89
CA LEU A 79 -9.80 12.83 -0.58
C LEU A 79 -10.14 11.69 0.40
N ALA A 80 -10.76 10.62 -0.09
CA ALA A 80 -11.02 9.42 0.72
C ALA A 80 -9.72 8.79 1.26
N THR A 81 -8.62 8.81 0.48
CA THR A 81 -7.32 8.34 0.97
C THR A 81 -6.78 9.19 2.11
N VAL A 82 -7.09 10.50 2.13
CA VAL A 82 -6.68 11.39 3.24
C VAL A 82 -7.40 11.01 4.52
N MET A 83 -8.70 10.74 4.46
CA MET A 83 -9.47 10.28 5.63
C MET A 83 -8.87 8.99 6.20
N ASN A 84 -8.58 8.02 5.36
CA ASN A 84 -7.96 6.76 5.77
C ASN A 84 -6.56 6.97 6.36
N ALA A 85 -5.74 7.85 5.76
CA ALA A 85 -4.41 8.17 6.26
C ALA A 85 -4.44 8.78 7.67
N LEU A 86 -5.41 9.66 7.94
CA LEU A 86 -5.61 10.25 9.28
C LEU A 86 -6.06 9.20 10.31
N ALA A 87 -6.93 8.25 9.92
CA ALA A 87 -7.35 7.16 10.80
C ALA A 87 -6.15 6.27 11.17
N VAL A 88 -5.33 5.88 10.18
CA VAL A 88 -4.11 5.09 10.41
C VAL A 88 -3.10 5.87 11.25
N GLN A 89 -2.91 7.17 10.99
CA GLN A 89 -2.07 8.04 11.82
C GLN A 89 -2.50 8.03 13.27
N ASN A 90 -3.78 8.28 13.54
CA ASN A 90 -4.32 8.31 14.89
C ASN A 90 -4.08 6.98 15.62
N SER A 91 -4.31 5.86 14.95
CA SER A 91 -4.10 4.53 15.53
C SER A 91 -2.61 4.25 15.81
N LEU A 92 -1.70 4.62 14.91
CA LEU A 92 -0.26 4.48 15.13
C LEU A 92 0.23 5.35 16.29
N GLU A 93 -0.22 6.59 16.37
CA GLU A 93 0.18 7.52 17.43
C GLU A 93 -0.38 7.11 18.79
N SER A 94 -1.58 6.52 18.86
CA SER A 94 -2.17 6.00 20.11
C SER A 94 -1.34 4.87 20.73
N ILE A 95 -0.58 4.14 19.93
CA ILE A 95 0.33 3.07 20.40
C ILE A 95 1.79 3.53 20.47
N GLY A 96 2.06 4.85 20.36
CA GLY A 96 3.37 5.46 20.56
C GLY A 96 4.29 5.47 19.33
N ALA A 97 3.81 5.16 18.14
CA ALA A 97 4.58 5.35 16.91
C ALA A 97 4.56 6.83 16.48
N GLN A 98 5.69 7.36 16.02
CA GLN A 98 5.72 8.70 15.44
C GLN A 98 5.34 8.65 13.97
N THR A 99 4.43 9.51 13.53
CA THR A 99 3.93 9.48 12.15
C THR A 99 3.93 10.85 11.49
N ARG A 100 3.83 10.87 10.16
CA ARG A 100 3.51 12.06 9.37
C ARG A 100 2.62 11.67 8.18
N VAL A 101 1.46 12.31 8.07
CA VAL A 101 0.64 12.25 6.86
C VAL A 101 1.11 13.34 5.91
N MET A 102 1.40 12.96 4.66
CA MET A 102 1.80 13.89 3.59
C MET A 102 0.89 13.70 2.38
N SER A 103 0.24 14.77 1.94
CA SER A 103 -0.71 14.73 0.83
C SER A 103 -0.14 15.31 -0.46
N ALA A 104 -0.43 14.64 -1.58
CA ALA A 104 -0.14 15.15 -2.91
C ALA A 104 -1.08 16.30 -3.32
N ILE A 105 -2.23 16.44 -2.65
CA ILE A 105 -3.14 17.58 -2.78
C ILE A 105 -2.88 18.49 -1.58
N GLU A 106 -2.63 19.77 -1.83
CA GLU A 106 -2.36 20.74 -0.77
C GLU A 106 -3.59 20.95 0.15
N MET A 107 -3.42 20.63 1.42
CA MET A 107 -4.43 20.85 2.48
C MET A 107 -3.73 21.07 3.82
N GLN A 108 -2.94 22.14 3.91
CA GLN A 108 -2.01 22.44 5.00
C GLN A 108 -2.66 22.47 6.39
N SER A 109 -3.96 22.75 6.48
CA SER A 109 -4.70 22.71 7.76
C SER A 109 -4.97 21.28 8.27
N VAL A 110 -4.74 20.25 7.45
CA VAL A 110 -5.08 18.86 7.75
C VAL A 110 -3.85 17.98 7.85
N CYS A 111 -2.91 18.12 6.88
CA CYS A 111 -1.70 17.32 6.80
C CYS A 111 -0.57 18.09 6.08
N GLU A 112 0.64 17.56 6.12
CA GLU A 112 1.78 18.19 5.45
C GLU A 112 1.63 18.07 3.92
N PRO A 113 2.01 19.10 3.14
CA PRO A 113 2.16 18.96 1.69
C PRO A 113 3.33 18.01 1.39
N TYR A 114 3.14 17.17 0.37
CA TYR A 114 4.20 16.26 -0.04
C TYR A 114 5.41 17.02 -0.60
N ILE A 115 6.53 16.86 0.07
CA ILE A 115 7.85 17.31 -0.39
C ILE A 115 8.82 16.16 -0.20
N ARG A 116 9.37 15.61 -1.30
CA ARG A 116 10.22 14.41 -1.30
C ARG A 116 11.32 14.44 -0.23
N ARG A 117 12.11 15.51 -0.16
CA ARG A 117 13.21 15.61 0.80
C ARG A 117 12.75 15.64 2.26
N ARG A 118 11.55 16.20 2.52
CA ARG A 118 10.95 16.22 3.86
C ARG A 118 10.48 14.82 4.25
N ALA A 119 9.86 14.09 3.32
CA ALA A 119 9.45 12.70 3.56
C ALA A 119 10.65 11.80 3.90
N ILE A 120 11.74 11.87 3.15
CA ILE A 120 12.99 11.14 3.42
C ILE A 120 13.50 11.50 4.83
N ARG A 121 13.52 12.80 5.18
CA ARG A 121 13.96 13.21 6.51
C ARG A 121 13.10 12.70 7.66
N HIS A 122 11.80 12.49 7.42
CA HIS A 122 10.92 11.86 8.39
C HIS A 122 11.27 10.38 8.58
N LEU A 123 11.48 9.62 7.49
CA LEU A 123 11.89 8.22 7.54
C LEU A 123 13.22 8.05 8.28
N GLU A 124 14.24 8.85 7.96
CA GLU A 124 15.54 8.86 8.65
C GLU A 124 15.44 9.15 10.17
N LYS A 125 14.36 9.79 10.62
CA LYS A 125 14.08 10.03 12.04
C LYS A 125 13.24 8.92 12.68
N GLY A 126 13.05 7.78 11.98
CA GLY A 126 12.25 6.65 12.46
C GLY A 126 10.74 6.92 12.50
N ARG A 127 10.24 7.90 11.74
CA ARG A 127 8.80 8.19 11.63
C ARG A 127 8.17 7.38 10.50
N VAL A 128 6.99 6.87 10.74
CA VAL A 128 6.16 6.30 9.66
C VAL A 128 5.60 7.45 8.81
N VAL A 129 5.82 7.42 7.50
CA VAL A 129 5.28 8.43 6.58
C VAL A 129 4.10 7.83 5.83
N ILE A 130 2.93 8.45 5.94
CA ILE A 130 1.70 7.98 5.28
C ILE A 130 1.40 8.94 4.13
N PHE A 131 1.50 8.46 2.91
CA PHE A 131 1.20 9.24 1.72
C PHE A 131 -0.27 9.15 1.36
N SER A 132 -0.91 10.28 1.13
CA SER A 132 -2.30 10.41 0.74
C SER A 132 -2.47 11.30 -0.50
N GLY A 133 -3.68 11.33 -1.07
CA GLY A 133 -3.95 12.06 -2.31
C GLY A 133 -3.39 11.39 -3.57
N GLY A 134 -3.00 10.11 -3.48
CA GLY A 134 -2.47 9.35 -4.62
C GLY A 134 -1.26 10.00 -5.29
N THR A 135 -1.31 10.17 -6.60
CA THR A 135 -0.31 10.93 -7.38
C THR A 135 -0.56 12.44 -7.37
N GLY A 136 -1.72 12.89 -6.88
CA GLY A 136 -2.20 14.27 -7.03
C GLY A 136 -2.88 14.53 -8.38
N ASN A 137 -2.94 13.54 -9.26
CA ASN A 137 -3.51 13.65 -10.60
C ASN A 137 -4.61 12.60 -10.80
N PRO A 138 -5.71 12.96 -11.49
CA PRO A 138 -6.73 12.01 -11.94
C PRO A 138 -6.15 10.94 -12.85
N PHE A 139 -6.93 9.89 -13.12
CA PHE A 139 -6.65 8.76 -14.02
C PHE A 139 -5.60 7.75 -13.53
N PHE A 140 -5.00 7.96 -12.38
CA PHE A 140 -4.09 7.02 -11.74
C PHE A 140 -4.73 6.33 -10.54
N THR A 141 -4.34 5.09 -10.29
CA THR A 141 -4.77 4.36 -9.11
C THR A 141 -3.85 4.59 -7.92
N THR A 142 -4.24 4.09 -6.74
CA THR A 142 -3.36 4.09 -5.57
C THR A 142 -2.19 3.11 -5.70
N ASP A 143 -2.30 2.09 -6.57
CA ASP A 143 -1.17 1.19 -6.89
C ASP A 143 -0.08 1.95 -7.65
N THR A 144 -0.45 2.76 -8.66
CA THR A 144 0.49 3.66 -9.35
C THR A 144 1.09 4.68 -8.38
N GLY A 145 0.26 5.26 -7.47
CA GLY A 145 0.75 6.16 -6.43
C GLY A 145 1.76 5.49 -5.51
N ALA A 146 1.53 4.24 -5.11
CA ALA A 146 2.45 3.47 -4.27
C ALA A 146 3.78 3.19 -4.98
N ALA A 147 3.74 2.76 -6.24
CA ALA A 147 4.95 2.54 -7.04
C ALA A 147 5.80 3.82 -7.19
N LEU A 148 5.13 4.96 -7.47
CA LEU A 148 5.79 6.26 -7.57
C LEU A 148 6.47 6.65 -6.25
N ARG A 149 5.76 6.55 -5.13
CA ARG A 149 6.32 6.89 -3.81
C ARG A 149 7.44 5.93 -3.40
N ALA A 150 7.33 4.63 -3.72
CA ALA A 150 8.41 3.68 -3.47
C ALA A 150 9.70 4.08 -4.20
N ALA A 151 9.61 4.44 -5.48
CA ALA A 151 10.75 4.91 -6.27
C ALA A 151 11.33 6.23 -5.71
N GLU A 152 10.48 7.23 -5.43
CA GLU A 152 10.91 8.53 -4.91
C GLU A 152 11.57 8.44 -3.53
N MET A 153 11.11 7.53 -2.67
CA MET A 153 11.68 7.32 -1.34
C MET A 153 12.92 6.43 -1.34
N GLY A 154 13.24 5.80 -2.47
CA GLY A 154 14.32 4.81 -2.55
C GLY A 154 14.01 3.58 -1.71
N CYS A 155 12.75 3.10 -1.76
CA CYS A 155 12.37 1.87 -1.09
C CYS A 155 13.01 0.67 -1.76
N GLU A 156 13.47 -0.29 -0.96
CA GLU A 156 14.09 -1.53 -1.42
C GLU A 156 13.04 -2.56 -1.86
N ALA A 157 11.78 -2.42 -1.40
CA ALA A 157 10.66 -3.22 -1.83
C ALA A 157 9.32 -2.47 -1.65
N LEU A 158 8.31 -2.85 -2.45
CA LEU A 158 6.93 -2.47 -2.30
C LEU A 158 6.14 -3.66 -1.75
N PHE A 159 5.62 -3.53 -0.55
CA PHE A 159 4.79 -4.53 0.12
C PHE A 159 3.32 -4.27 -0.17
N LYS A 160 2.66 -5.19 -0.85
CA LYS A 160 1.21 -5.13 -1.11
C LYS A 160 0.47 -6.04 -0.15
N GLY A 161 -0.17 -5.44 0.85
CA GLY A 161 -1.05 -6.14 1.77
C GLY A 161 -2.41 -6.43 1.12
N THR A 162 -2.80 -7.71 1.08
CA THR A 162 -4.04 -8.19 0.46
C THR A 162 -4.83 -9.09 1.39
N GLN A 163 -5.95 -9.64 0.92
CA GLN A 163 -6.74 -10.66 1.63
C GLN A 163 -6.25 -12.09 1.35
N VAL A 164 -5.30 -12.26 0.42
CA VAL A 164 -4.69 -13.55 0.06
C VAL A 164 -3.20 -13.49 0.33
N ASP A 165 -2.59 -14.64 0.58
CA ASP A 165 -1.20 -14.76 1.02
C ASP A 165 -0.18 -14.80 -0.12
N GLY A 166 -0.55 -14.34 -1.32
CA GLY A 166 0.35 -14.27 -2.46
C GLY A 166 -0.38 -14.18 -3.79
N ILE A 167 0.37 -14.39 -4.86
CA ILE A 167 -0.12 -14.46 -6.23
C ILE A 167 -0.32 -15.92 -6.61
N TYR A 168 -1.47 -16.21 -7.22
CA TYR A 168 -1.86 -17.54 -7.63
C TYR A 168 -1.99 -17.66 -9.14
N SER A 169 -1.90 -18.90 -9.65
CA SER A 169 -2.09 -19.23 -11.07
C SER A 169 -3.51 -18.93 -11.57
N ALA A 170 -4.49 -18.93 -10.65
CA ALA A 170 -5.89 -18.58 -10.86
C ALA A 170 -6.47 -18.04 -9.54
N ASP A 171 -7.72 -17.56 -9.54
CA ASP A 171 -8.40 -17.12 -8.30
C ASP A 171 -8.63 -18.31 -7.36
N PRO A 172 -7.94 -18.38 -6.19
CA PRO A 172 -8.04 -19.52 -5.29
C PRO A 172 -9.44 -19.70 -4.66
N LYS A 173 -10.29 -18.66 -4.73
CA LYS A 173 -11.69 -18.74 -4.29
C LYS A 173 -12.59 -19.46 -5.32
N LYS A 174 -12.16 -19.52 -6.58
CA LYS A 174 -12.92 -20.11 -7.69
C LYS A 174 -12.32 -21.42 -8.18
N ASP A 175 -10.99 -21.54 -8.13
CA ASP A 175 -10.26 -22.72 -8.57
C ASP A 175 -9.50 -23.35 -7.39
N PRO A 176 -9.94 -24.49 -6.88
CA PRO A 176 -9.26 -25.19 -5.78
C PRO A 176 -7.88 -25.76 -6.19
N ASN A 177 -7.54 -25.78 -7.49
CA ASN A 177 -6.23 -26.20 -7.98
C ASN A 177 -5.29 -25.01 -8.24
N ALA A 178 -5.69 -23.80 -7.87
CA ALA A 178 -4.84 -22.64 -7.99
C ALA A 178 -3.57 -22.81 -7.14
N GLU A 179 -2.41 -22.72 -7.77
CA GLU A 179 -1.11 -22.83 -7.11
C GLU A 179 -0.55 -21.43 -6.83
N ARG A 180 -0.06 -21.23 -5.60
CA ARG A 180 0.61 -19.99 -5.22
C ARG A 180 2.05 -19.99 -5.77
N PHE A 181 2.47 -18.85 -6.28
CA PHE A 181 3.86 -18.63 -6.66
C PHE A 181 4.64 -18.10 -5.45
N ASP A 182 5.78 -18.70 -5.11
CA ASP A 182 6.71 -18.13 -4.14
C ASP A 182 7.49 -16.97 -4.77
N ARG A 183 7.88 -17.11 -6.04
CA ARG A 183 8.52 -16.09 -6.86
C ARG A 183 7.93 -16.08 -8.26
N ILE A 184 7.81 -14.90 -8.86
CA ILE A 184 7.33 -14.73 -10.23
C ILE A 184 8.00 -13.50 -10.84
N THR A 185 8.20 -13.51 -12.16
CA THR A 185 8.81 -12.37 -12.83
C THR A 185 7.76 -11.34 -13.24
N TYR A 186 8.18 -10.06 -13.38
CA TYR A 186 7.32 -9.03 -13.97
C TYR A 186 6.80 -9.41 -15.36
N ARG A 187 7.65 -10.13 -16.14
CA ARG A 187 7.28 -10.61 -17.47
C ARG A 187 6.14 -11.63 -17.39
N ASP A 188 6.21 -12.56 -16.43
CA ASP A 188 5.16 -13.57 -16.26
C ASP A 188 3.83 -12.93 -15.84
N ILE A 189 3.86 -11.92 -14.97
CA ILE A 189 2.65 -11.18 -14.58
C ILE A 189 1.99 -10.57 -15.80
N LEU A 190 2.75 -9.87 -16.64
CA LEU A 190 2.23 -9.23 -17.84
C LEU A 190 1.76 -10.24 -18.90
N THR A 191 2.50 -11.36 -19.08
CA THR A 191 2.20 -12.38 -20.09
C THR A 191 1.00 -13.23 -19.72
N LYS A 192 0.83 -13.53 -18.40
CA LYS A 192 -0.27 -14.32 -17.87
C LYS A 192 -1.48 -13.47 -17.46
N ASP A 193 -1.41 -12.15 -17.65
CA ASP A 193 -2.44 -11.17 -17.28
C ASP A 193 -2.88 -11.30 -15.80
N LEU A 194 -1.90 -11.52 -14.89
CA LEU A 194 -2.18 -11.66 -13.48
C LEU A 194 -2.46 -10.30 -12.86
N GLN A 195 -3.62 -10.17 -12.22
CA GLN A 195 -4.09 -8.90 -11.64
C GLN A 195 -3.46 -8.62 -10.26
N VAL A 196 -2.16 -8.36 -10.24
CA VAL A 196 -1.43 -8.01 -9.02
C VAL A 196 -1.57 -6.53 -8.70
N MET A 197 -1.27 -5.67 -9.66
CA MET A 197 -1.38 -4.20 -9.62
C MET A 197 -1.76 -3.71 -11.02
N ASP A 198 -2.10 -2.43 -11.15
CA ASP A 198 -2.28 -1.87 -12.49
C ASP A 198 -0.96 -1.86 -13.30
N GLN A 199 -1.07 -1.88 -14.62
CA GLN A 199 0.08 -2.01 -15.52
C GLN A 199 1.09 -0.86 -15.36
N ALA A 200 0.63 0.36 -15.04
CA ALA A 200 1.51 1.49 -14.81
C ALA A 200 2.37 1.30 -13.56
N ALA A 201 1.77 0.78 -12.48
CA ALA A 201 2.49 0.44 -11.26
C ALA A 201 3.52 -0.67 -11.48
N VAL A 202 3.13 -1.75 -12.18
CA VAL A 202 4.04 -2.86 -12.53
C VAL A 202 5.21 -2.38 -13.39
N SER A 203 4.95 -1.52 -14.40
CA SER A 203 6.00 -0.98 -15.24
C SER A 203 6.96 -0.09 -14.45
N LEU A 204 6.42 0.77 -13.59
CA LEU A 204 7.23 1.69 -12.79
C LEU A 204 8.14 0.95 -11.80
N THR A 205 7.62 -0.06 -11.11
CA THR A 205 8.41 -0.88 -10.18
C THR A 205 9.47 -1.68 -10.90
N ARG A 206 9.15 -2.27 -12.05
CA ARG A 206 10.11 -3.00 -12.90
C ARG A 206 11.26 -2.10 -13.37
N GLU A 207 10.94 -0.92 -13.91
CA GLU A 207 11.95 0.02 -14.44
C GLU A 207 12.90 0.55 -13.35
N ASN A 208 12.43 0.61 -12.10
CA ASN A 208 13.23 1.05 -10.96
C ASN A 208 13.83 -0.11 -10.16
N GLY A 209 13.65 -1.38 -10.59
CA GLY A 209 14.20 -2.55 -9.93
C GLY A 209 13.65 -2.79 -8.52
N ILE A 210 12.42 -2.34 -8.23
CA ILE A 210 11.79 -2.44 -6.92
C ILE A 210 10.93 -3.72 -6.88
N PRO A 211 11.31 -4.77 -6.15
CA PRO A 211 10.49 -5.97 -6.03
C PRO A 211 9.14 -5.66 -5.37
N ILE A 212 8.07 -6.38 -5.80
CA ILE A 212 6.76 -6.32 -5.16
C ILE A 212 6.60 -7.57 -4.31
N VAL A 213 6.32 -7.39 -3.01
CA VAL A 213 6.04 -8.48 -2.08
C VAL A 213 4.55 -8.49 -1.79
N VAL A 214 3.85 -9.53 -2.23
CA VAL A 214 2.40 -9.70 -2.01
C VAL A 214 2.18 -10.67 -0.85
N PHE A 215 1.47 -10.23 0.17
CA PHE A 215 1.24 -11.00 1.40
C PHE A 215 -0.14 -10.76 1.97
N SER A 216 -0.60 -11.64 2.87
CA SER A 216 -1.86 -11.47 3.60
C SER A 216 -1.70 -10.48 4.76
N LEU A 217 -2.58 -9.48 4.82
CA LEU A 217 -2.66 -8.57 5.98
C LEU A 217 -3.07 -9.29 7.28
N GLN A 218 -3.66 -10.47 7.20
CA GLN A 218 -4.00 -11.28 8.38
C GLN A 218 -2.76 -11.95 8.97
N ASP A 219 -1.79 -12.34 8.12
CA ASP A 219 -0.53 -12.94 8.56
C ASP A 219 0.50 -11.91 9.06
N GLY A 220 0.24 -10.63 8.78
CA GLY A 220 1.08 -9.51 9.19
C GLY A 220 2.28 -9.26 8.27
N ILE A 221 2.86 -8.05 8.38
CA ILE A 221 3.99 -7.63 7.54
C ILE A 221 5.32 -8.21 8.03
N VAL A 222 5.46 -8.48 9.33
CA VAL A 222 6.73 -8.90 9.93
C VAL A 222 7.24 -10.21 9.35
N GLY A 223 6.35 -11.19 9.11
CA GLY A 223 6.70 -12.45 8.47
C GLY A 223 7.31 -12.24 7.09
N ALA A 224 6.67 -11.46 6.24
CA ALA A 224 7.15 -11.16 4.90
C ALA A 224 8.46 -10.33 4.92
N LEU A 225 8.63 -9.42 5.88
CA LEU A 225 9.85 -8.63 6.07
C LEU A 225 11.06 -9.47 6.47
N THR A 226 10.83 -10.56 7.20
CA THR A 226 11.90 -11.44 7.69
C THR A 226 12.09 -12.71 6.85
N GLY A 227 11.36 -12.81 5.73
CA GLY A 227 11.42 -14.00 4.87
C GLY A 227 10.71 -15.22 5.46
N GLN A 228 9.81 -15.01 6.43
CA GLN A 228 9.04 -16.06 7.10
C GLN A 228 7.55 -15.97 6.73
N GLY A 229 6.90 -17.11 6.63
CA GLY A 229 5.46 -17.16 6.29
C GLY A 229 5.20 -17.24 4.78
N ASN A 230 3.96 -16.96 4.42
CA ASN A 230 3.47 -17.07 3.04
C ASN A 230 3.44 -15.70 2.37
N PHE A 231 4.11 -15.57 1.24
CA PHE A 231 4.10 -14.39 0.39
C PHE A 231 4.61 -14.74 -1.01
N THR A 232 4.37 -13.89 -1.98
CA THR A 232 4.96 -13.97 -3.32
C THR A 232 5.86 -12.78 -3.57
N VAL A 233 7.06 -13.02 -4.12
CA VAL A 233 7.96 -11.97 -4.58
C VAL A 233 7.87 -11.83 -6.08
N VAL A 234 7.59 -10.62 -6.57
CA VAL A 234 7.69 -10.24 -7.98
C VAL A 234 8.99 -9.50 -8.20
N GLU A 235 9.82 -9.99 -9.11
CA GLU A 235 11.15 -9.41 -9.36
C GLU A 235 11.53 -9.47 -10.85
N ALA A 236 12.64 -8.88 -11.20
CA ALA A 236 13.23 -9.06 -12.52
C ALA A 236 13.69 -10.51 -12.69
N GLY A 237 13.45 -11.10 -13.88
CA GLY A 237 13.92 -12.44 -14.26
C GLY A 237 15.33 -12.39 -14.82
#